data_da8ff97283cde96c6f314293ce6fe89a
#
_entry.id   da8ff97283cde96c6f314293ce6fe89a
#
_cell.length_a   1.000
_cell.length_b   1.000
_cell.length_c   1.000
_cell.angle_alpha   90.00
_cell.angle_beta   90.00
_cell.angle_gamma   90.00
#
_symmetry.space_group_name_H-M   'P 1'
#
loop_
_entity.id
_entity.type
_entity.pdbx_description
1 polymer ?
#
loop_
_entity_poly.entity_id
_entity_poly.type
_entity_poly.pdbx_seq_one_letter_code
_entity_poly.pdbx_strand_id
1 'polypeptide(L)'
;MANLTSSDLTRVMIDQIGFKKIPVDIDTFLDDPYYLGGYIHVYPYWRKKLRELFPNNLMTSSSYVVFTGAIGIGKSSIAKIIMAYDVYKMSLLNDPVAFYHADFKKGHHIKCFNVTKDKAWKTAVEYREMFFNGEIPYFRDELKYGNKILCNLHIDAASKLKHLISDDVLGFVLSELNDASTKVAKEVMSEAEGRIWARYRSGKNFMNHLILDSTARNEGSVIDDFLANSPLARDAFKIRAAHWEAKEGLGMYGNHGYFDLYLGDSNNKPRILRKGENISNLDPDQVMKVPMEYYDEVSGANREAMNAFIQNICGRSTVSAYKFITEDTIITDAQVIPWQSEDIISVDFYEEDDTIYDKLKYDIIDNIPSDRKLFIGLDCGVATDLFGLAIAYADGVKRFNTTDGGGLDLLNICVPIAVGISRYEDQETPINKVHDFILKLNEDYEIGGVFMDQYQSTEVKQILIQNGLNAEIISIDRDDSAYVTFKRYLTQNLIKLPKNNRLTTELSKLNRVQQGDTNKFKVSMDRDGVSHGDMAAAVVQVVSQMIILGPEITLNVERTRTTHLADIYENISKTPRLIRSMI
;
A
#
# COMPACT_ATOMS: atom_id res chain seq x y z
N MET A 1 -39.82 -25.95 -19.39
CA MET A 1 -39.06 -26.77 -18.43
C MET A 1 -40.07 -27.30 -17.42
N ALA A 2 -40.23 -28.63 -17.32
CA ALA A 2 -41.12 -29.24 -16.34
C ALA A 2 -40.64 -28.84 -14.94
N ASN A 3 -41.56 -28.42 -14.09
CA ASN A 3 -41.29 -28.17 -12.67
C ASN A 3 -40.93 -29.50 -12.00
N LEU A 4 -39.64 -29.76 -11.84
CA LEU A 4 -39.16 -30.90 -11.08
C LEU A 4 -39.65 -30.77 -9.64
N THR A 5 -40.29 -31.80 -9.14
CA THR A 5 -40.73 -31.86 -7.73
C THR A 5 -39.53 -32.06 -6.80
N SER A 6 -39.65 -31.77 -5.53
CA SER A 6 -38.60 -32.03 -4.52
C SER A 6 -38.16 -33.50 -4.53
N SER A 7 -39.06 -34.45 -4.84
CA SER A 7 -38.74 -35.88 -4.93
C SER A 7 -37.93 -36.21 -6.22
N ASP A 8 -38.17 -35.50 -7.30
CA ASP A 8 -37.45 -35.70 -8.57
C ASP A 8 -36.02 -35.18 -8.45
N LEU A 9 -35.82 -34.02 -7.80
CA LEU A 9 -34.51 -33.50 -7.46
C LEU A 9 -33.73 -34.46 -6.56
N THR A 10 -34.38 -35.01 -5.57
CA THR A 10 -33.84 -36.04 -4.67
C THR A 10 -33.32 -37.26 -5.44
N ARG A 11 -34.09 -37.74 -6.39
CA ARG A 11 -33.76 -38.91 -7.18
C ARG A 11 -32.60 -38.63 -8.13
N VAL A 12 -32.58 -37.47 -8.78
CA VAL A 12 -31.45 -37.01 -9.61
C VAL A 12 -30.18 -36.88 -8.80
N MET A 13 -30.27 -36.40 -7.56
CA MET A 13 -29.11 -36.26 -6.67
C MET A 13 -28.50 -37.60 -6.27
N ILE A 14 -29.33 -38.58 -5.93
CA ILE A 14 -28.87 -39.91 -5.55
C ILE A 14 -28.34 -40.65 -6.77
N ASP A 15 -29.09 -40.65 -7.88
CA ASP A 15 -28.78 -41.48 -9.05
C ASP A 15 -27.70 -40.87 -9.96
N GLN A 16 -27.65 -39.55 -10.14
CA GLN A 16 -26.74 -38.91 -11.07
C GLN A 16 -25.49 -38.31 -10.40
N ILE A 17 -25.62 -37.78 -9.16
CA ILE A 17 -24.49 -37.17 -8.45
C ILE A 17 -23.78 -38.18 -7.56
N GLY A 18 -24.43 -39.31 -7.22
CA GLY A 18 -23.82 -40.42 -6.49
C GLY A 18 -23.74 -40.17 -4.96
N PHE A 19 -24.72 -39.51 -4.37
CA PHE A 19 -24.81 -39.38 -2.92
C PHE A 19 -25.45 -40.62 -2.25
N LYS A 20 -24.92 -41.01 -1.09
CA LYS A 20 -25.52 -42.03 -0.22
C LYS A 20 -26.82 -41.54 0.44
N LYS A 21 -26.79 -40.26 0.81
CA LYS A 21 -27.91 -39.53 1.44
C LYS A 21 -27.89 -38.10 0.91
N ILE A 22 -29.07 -37.49 0.87
CA ILE A 22 -29.16 -36.07 0.56
C ILE A 22 -28.51 -35.27 1.70
N PRO A 23 -27.59 -34.36 1.40
CA PRO A 23 -27.06 -33.47 2.42
C PRO A 23 -28.18 -32.68 3.10
N VAL A 24 -28.11 -32.49 4.41
CA VAL A 24 -29.00 -31.53 5.09
C VAL A 24 -28.65 -30.09 4.65
N ASP A 25 -29.61 -29.20 4.76
CA ASP A 25 -29.37 -27.77 4.53
C ASP A 25 -28.44 -27.14 5.57
N ILE A 26 -27.93 -25.96 5.28
CA ILE A 26 -26.99 -25.30 6.16
C ILE A 26 -27.57 -24.98 7.55
N ASP A 27 -28.86 -24.65 7.64
CA ASP A 27 -29.47 -24.34 8.93
C ASP A 27 -29.59 -25.59 9.78
N THR A 28 -30.03 -26.70 9.21
CA THR A 28 -30.07 -28.02 9.90
C THR A 28 -28.65 -28.42 10.33
N PHE A 29 -27.64 -28.21 9.47
CA PHE A 29 -26.24 -28.50 9.81
C PHE A 29 -25.73 -27.67 10.99
N LEU A 30 -26.20 -26.42 11.12
CA LEU A 30 -25.85 -25.53 12.22
C LEU A 30 -26.59 -25.77 13.52
N ASP A 31 -27.85 -26.25 13.47
CA ASP A 31 -28.73 -26.31 14.64
C ASP A 31 -28.85 -27.71 15.25
N ASP A 32 -28.71 -28.76 14.44
CA ASP A 32 -28.85 -30.13 14.93
C ASP A 32 -27.60 -30.56 15.71
N PRO A 33 -27.73 -31.00 16.98
CA PRO A 33 -26.60 -31.46 17.80
C PRO A 33 -25.83 -32.64 17.23
N TYR A 34 -26.38 -33.37 16.28
CA TYR A 34 -25.65 -34.41 15.55
C TYR A 34 -24.56 -33.85 14.66
N TYR A 35 -24.74 -32.63 14.14
CA TYR A 35 -23.76 -31.89 13.32
C TYR A 35 -23.02 -30.82 14.12
N LEU A 36 -23.25 -29.54 13.85
CA LEU A 36 -22.53 -28.44 14.53
C LEU A 36 -23.34 -27.81 15.69
N GLY A 37 -24.58 -28.27 15.92
CA GLY A 37 -25.44 -27.68 16.95
C GLY A 37 -24.81 -27.75 18.34
N GLY A 38 -24.59 -26.60 18.94
CA GLY A 38 -23.92 -26.45 20.23
C GLY A 38 -22.40 -26.43 20.19
N TYR A 39 -21.75 -26.70 19.05
CA TYR A 39 -20.29 -26.61 18.91
C TYR A 39 -19.81 -25.18 18.57
N ILE A 40 -20.49 -24.52 17.64
CA ILE A 40 -20.18 -23.13 17.23
C ILE A 40 -21.44 -22.28 17.31
N HIS A 41 -21.35 -21.15 18.03
CA HIS A 41 -22.42 -20.15 18.04
C HIS A 41 -22.28 -19.22 16.81
N VAL A 42 -23.36 -19.10 16.03
CA VAL A 42 -23.40 -18.32 14.79
C VAL A 42 -24.36 -17.15 14.93
N TYR A 43 -23.86 -15.93 14.79
CA TYR A 43 -24.69 -14.71 14.84
C TYR A 43 -25.68 -14.66 13.68
N PRO A 44 -26.85 -13.99 13.84
CA PRO A 44 -27.87 -13.88 12.79
C PRO A 44 -27.35 -13.37 11.46
N TYR A 45 -26.47 -12.37 11.50
CA TYR A 45 -25.80 -11.85 10.32
C TYR A 45 -25.07 -12.94 9.52
N TRP A 46 -24.24 -13.74 10.19
CA TRP A 46 -23.47 -14.80 9.56
C TRP A 46 -24.35 -15.95 9.06
N ARG A 47 -25.42 -16.26 9.78
CA ARG A 47 -26.39 -17.25 9.34
C ARG A 47 -27.05 -16.84 8.02
N LYS A 48 -27.43 -15.56 7.89
CA LYS A 48 -27.93 -15.01 6.64
C LYS A 48 -26.91 -15.16 5.52
N LYS A 49 -25.63 -14.82 5.78
CA LYS A 49 -24.54 -14.95 4.78
C LYS A 49 -24.26 -16.39 4.39
N LEU A 50 -24.34 -17.33 5.29
CA LEU A 50 -24.19 -18.76 4.98
C LEU A 50 -25.36 -19.27 4.11
N ARG A 51 -26.60 -18.81 4.31
CA ARG A 51 -27.73 -19.12 3.43
C ARG A 51 -27.54 -18.53 2.01
N GLU A 52 -26.97 -17.34 1.91
CA GLU A 52 -26.63 -16.72 0.62
C GLU A 52 -25.53 -17.52 -0.11
N LEU A 53 -24.54 -18.03 0.62
CA LEU A 53 -23.46 -18.87 0.07
C LEU A 53 -23.98 -20.25 -0.34
N PHE A 54 -24.82 -20.86 0.49
CA PHE A 54 -25.41 -22.17 0.30
C PHE A 54 -26.92 -22.08 0.07
N PRO A 55 -27.36 -21.68 -1.14
CA PRO A 55 -28.79 -21.44 -1.42
C PRO A 55 -29.62 -22.73 -1.41
N ASN A 56 -28.97 -23.88 -1.43
CA ASN A 56 -29.57 -25.20 -1.30
C ASN A 56 -28.57 -26.23 -0.75
N ASN A 57 -29.01 -27.45 -0.52
CA ASN A 57 -28.22 -28.50 0.13
C ASN A 57 -26.99 -28.95 -0.69
N LEU A 58 -26.94 -28.67 -1.99
CA LEU A 58 -25.90 -29.19 -2.87
C LEU A 58 -24.94 -28.13 -3.36
N MET A 59 -25.51 -27.04 -3.84
CA MET A 59 -24.75 -26.04 -4.58
C MET A 59 -24.25 -24.95 -3.65
N THR A 60 -23.09 -24.42 -3.98
CA THR A 60 -22.62 -23.15 -3.45
C THR A 60 -22.82 -22.05 -4.51
N SER A 61 -23.06 -20.83 -4.10
CA SER A 61 -23.13 -19.69 -5.01
C SER A 61 -21.76 -19.29 -5.55
N SER A 62 -20.68 -19.64 -4.84
CA SER A 62 -19.29 -19.38 -5.26
C SER A 62 -18.35 -20.37 -4.60
N SER A 63 -17.26 -20.72 -5.31
CA SER A 63 -16.13 -21.47 -4.73
C SER A 63 -15.04 -20.59 -4.14
N TYR A 64 -15.13 -19.28 -4.34
CA TYR A 64 -14.23 -18.30 -3.75
C TYR A 64 -14.98 -17.50 -2.70
N VAL A 65 -14.47 -17.52 -1.48
CA VAL A 65 -15.03 -16.75 -0.36
C VAL A 65 -13.98 -15.78 0.13
N VAL A 66 -14.33 -14.50 0.16
CA VAL A 66 -13.43 -13.43 0.61
C VAL A 66 -14.02 -12.76 1.83
N PHE A 67 -13.39 -13.00 2.97
CA PHE A 67 -13.69 -12.32 4.21
C PHE A 67 -12.72 -11.17 4.41
N THR A 68 -13.22 -9.95 4.45
CA THR A 68 -12.50 -8.78 4.91
C THR A 68 -13.36 -8.01 5.91
N GLY A 69 -12.84 -6.98 6.53
CA GLY A 69 -13.62 -6.20 7.49
C GLY A 69 -13.03 -6.19 8.88
N ALA A 70 -13.87 -5.87 9.87
CA ALA A 70 -13.46 -5.63 11.25
C ALA A 70 -12.81 -6.85 11.93
N ILE A 71 -12.01 -6.57 12.97
CA ILE A 71 -11.43 -7.61 13.84
C ILE A 71 -12.51 -8.18 14.74
N GLY A 72 -12.43 -9.48 15.08
CA GLY A 72 -13.31 -10.11 16.08
C GLY A 72 -14.76 -10.27 15.66
N ILE A 73 -15.08 -10.19 14.36
CA ILE A 73 -16.44 -10.39 13.84
C ILE A 73 -16.79 -11.86 13.55
N GLY A 74 -15.85 -12.79 13.76
CA GLY A 74 -16.11 -14.22 13.59
C GLY A 74 -15.70 -14.82 12.24
N LYS A 75 -14.93 -14.10 11.39
CA LYS A 75 -14.50 -14.56 10.06
C LYS A 75 -13.92 -15.98 10.09
N SER A 76 -12.94 -16.24 10.94
CA SER A 76 -12.26 -17.54 11.03
C SER A 76 -13.20 -18.66 11.51
N SER A 77 -14.19 -18.34 12.37
CA SER A 77 -15.23 -19.32 12.79
C SER A 77 -16.13 -19.69 11.61
N ILE A 78 -16.52 -18.72 10.79
CA ILE A 78 -17.32 -18.97 9.60
C ILE A 78 -16.52 -19.75 8.54
N ALA A 79 -15.24 -19.47 8.37
CA ALA A 79 -14.36 -20.27 7.51
C ALA A 79 -14.33 -21.74 7.95
N LYS A 80 -14.26 -22.01 9.25
CA LYS A 80 -14.36 -23.39 9.80
C LYS A 80 -15.68 -24.05 9.45
N ILE A 81 -16.80 -23.34 9.58
CA ILE A 81 -18.13 -23.86 9.24
C ILE A 81 -18.22 -24.23 7.76
N ILE A 82 -17.74 -23.36 6.88
CA ILE A 82 -17.75 -23.61 5.44
C ILE A 82 -16.95 -24.87 5.11
N MET A 83 -15.73 -25.01 5.64
CA MET A 83 -14.92 -26.22 5.44
C MET A 83 -15.58 -27.47 6.04
N ALA A 84 -16.20 -27.35 7.20
CA ALA A 84 -16.92 -28.48 7.82
C ALA A 84 -18.09 -28.94 6.95
N TYR A 85 -18.85 -28.00 6.39
CA TYR A 85 -19.97 -28.32 5.51
C TYR A 85 -19.51 -28.92 4.17
N ASP A 86 -18.38 -28.48 3.64
CA ASP A 86 -17.78 -29.10 2.45
C ASP A 86 -17.35 -30.54 2.73
N VAL A 87 -16.61 -30.79 3.80
CA VAL A 87 -16.20 -32.14 4.20
C VAL A 87 -17.42 -33.02 4.47
N TYR A 88 -18.45 -32.47 5.13
CA TYR A 88 -19.72 -33.18 5.36
C TYR A 88 -20.36 -33.61 4.03
N LYS A 89 -20.55 -32.70 3.07
CA LYS A 89 -21.15 -33.04 1.78
C LYS A 89 -20.33 -34.09 1.02
N MET A 90 -19.00 -33.95 1.00
CA MET A 90 -18.11 -34.89 0.32
C MET A 90 -18.11 -36.28 0.98
N SER A 91 -18.25 -36.37 2.29
CA SER A 91 -18.30 -37.62 3.02
C SER A 91 -19.57 -38.44 2.70
N LEU A 92 -20.61 -37.80 2.17
CA LEU A 92 -21.84 -38.44 1.70
C LEU A 92 -21.75 -39.03 0.29
N LEU A 93 -20.67 -38.81 -0.46
CA LEU A 93 -20.47 -39.41 -1.78
C LEU A 93 -20.29 -40.93 -1.66
N ASN A 94 -20.91 -41.69 -2.57
CA ASN A 94 -20.75 -43.15 -2.65
C ASN A 94 -19.31 -43.49 -3.04
N ASP A 95 -18.82 -42.85 -4.11
CA ASP A 95 -17.47 -43.01 -4.62
C ASP A 95 -16.87 -41.65 -4.96
N PRO A 96 -16.17 -41.02 -3.99
CA PRO A 96 -15.50 -39.75 -4.23
C PRO A 96 -14.43 -39.82 -5.32
N VAL A 97 -13.78 -40.99 -5.52
CA VAL A 97 -12.74 -41.22 -6.54
C VAL A 97 -13.34 -41.11 -7.93
N ALA A 98 -14.45 -41.82 -8.16
CA ALA A 98 -15.14 -41.73 -9.44
C ALA A 98 -15.73 -40.33 -9.68
N PHE A 99 -16.28 -39.70 -8.63
CA PHE A 99 -16.90 -38.39 -8.75
C PHE A 99 -15.91 -37.29 -9.17
N TYR A 100 -14.68 -37.29 -8.58
CA TYR A 100 -13.66 -36.31 -8.89
C TYR A 100 -12.66 -36.76 -9.96
N HIS A 101 -12.76 -37.97 -10.45
CA HIS A 101 -11.75 -38.60 -11.35
C HIS A 101 -10.33 -38.49 -10.80
N ALA A 102 -10.17 -38.65 -9.51
CA ALA A 102 -8.93 -38.42 -8.78
C ALA A 102 -8.39 -39.70 -8.13
N ASP A 103 -7.07 -39.86 -8.12
CA ASP A 103 -6.41 -40.95 -7.37
C ASP A 103 -6.12 -40.48 -5.94
N PHE A 104 -6.96 -40.89 -4.99
CA PHE A 104 -6.86 -40.49 -3.57
C PHE A 104 -5.84 -41.30 -2.77
N LYS A 105 -4.85 -41.94 -3.39
CA LYS A 105 -3.81 -42.67 -2.64
C LYS A 105 -3.00 -41.79 -1.69
N LYS A 106 -2.96 -40.47 -1.97
CA LYS A 106 -2.24 -39.46 -1.16
C LYS A 106 -3.09 -38.81 -0.09
N GLY A 107 -4.37 -39.15 0.02
CA GLY A 107 -5.32 -38.50 0.92
C GLY A 107 -5.91 -37.18 0.38
N HIS A 108 -6.72 -36.53 1.20
CA HIS A 108 -7.39 -35.27 0.91
C HIS A 108 -6.87 -34.21 1.86
N HIS A 109 -6.43 -33.10 1.33
CA HIS A 109 -5.75 -32.08 2.15
C HIS A 109 -6.61 -30.81 2.29
N ILE A 110 -6.71 -30.27 3.50
CA ILE A 110 -7.09 -28.89 3.75
C ILE A 110 -5.82 -28.15 4.14
N LYS A 111 -5.45 -27.12 3.38
CA LYS A 111 -4.25 -26.31 3.62
C LYS A 111 -4.62 -25.02 4.35
N CYS A 112 -4.09 -24.84 5.55
CA CYS A 112 -4.24 -23.64 6.35
C CYS A 112 -2.97 -22.79 6.21
N PHE A 113 -3.03 -21.74 5.40
CA PHE A 113 -1.91 -20.80 5.20
C PHE A 113 -2.02 -19.61 6.15
N ASN A 114 -0.88 -19.22 6.69
CA ASN A 114 -0.70 -17.93 7.35
C ASN A 114 0.74 -17.44 7.15
N VAL A 115 0.97 -16.13 7.28
CA VAL A 115 2.28 -15.49 7.09
C VAL A 115 3.35 -16.07 8.04
N THR A 116 2.96 -16.48 9.24
CA THR A 116 3.86 -17.13 10.20
C THR A 116 3.53 -18.60 10.40
N LYS A 117 4.58 -19.43 10.62
CA LYS A 117 4.44 -20.88 10.85
C LYS A 117 3.55 -21.18 12.07
N ASP A 118 3.72 -20.43 13.15
CA ASP A 118 2.99 -20.66 14.40
C ASP A 118 1.50 -20.37 14.26
N LYS A 119 1.14 -19.28 13.58
CA LYS A 119 -0.27 -18.96 13.28
C LYS A 119 -0.89 -20.01 12.35
N ALA A 120 -0.17 -20.41 11.29
CA ALA A 120 -0.63 -21.47 10.39
C ALA A 120 -0.86 -22.79 11.14
N TRP A 121 0.06 -23.17 12.01
CA TRP A 121 -0.06 -24.37 12.84
C TRP A 121 -1.25 -24.29 13.78
N LYS A 122 -1.44 -23.18 14.49
CA LYS A 122 -2.59 -22.97 15.39
C LYS A 122 -3.90 -23.11 14.64
N THR A 123 -4.04 -22.49 13.46
CA THR A 123 -5.21 -22.64 12.61
C THR A 123 -5.44 -24.11 12.23
N ALA A 124 -4.41 -24.81 11.77
CA ALA A 124 -4.52 -26.22 11.38
C ALA A 124 -4.94 -27.11 12.56
N VAL A 125 -4.45 -26.84 13.78
CA VAL A 125 -4.86 -27.57 15.01
C VAL A 125 -6.34 -27.36 15.28
N GLU A 126 -6.86 -26.13 15.19
CA GLU A 126 -8.30 -25.85 15.41
C GLU A 126 -9.20 -26.62 14.42
N TYR A 127 -8.78 -26.78 13.15
CA TYR A 127 -9.49 -27.61 12.18
C TYR A 127 -9.38 -29.12 12.50
N ARG A 128 -8.20 -29.59 12.92
CA ARG A 128 -8.02 -31.00 13.35
C ARG A 128 -8.92 -31.34 14.53
N GLU A 129 -8.98 -30.48 15.53
CA GLU A 129 -9.86 -30.66 16.69
C GLU A 129 -11.32 -30.78 16.24
N MET A 130 -11.80 -29.90 15.37
CA MET A 130 -13.17 -29.94 14.87
C MET A 130 -13.52 -31.28 14.21
N PHE A 131 -12.62 -31.89 13.44
CA PHE A 131 -12.89 -33.13 12.73
C PHE A 131 -12.59 -34.38 13.56
N PHE A 132 -11.59 -34.36 14.44
CA PHE A 132 -11.01 -35.58 15.01
C PHE A 132 -11.06 -35.68 16.54
N ASN A 133 -11.44 -34.67 17.28
CA ASN A 133 -11.52 -34.75 18.75
C ASN A 133 -12.77 -35.53 19.28
N GLY A 134 -13.71 -35.81 18.39
CA GLY A 134 -14.93 -36.58 18.74
C GLY A 134 -16.08 -35.77 19.36
N GLU A 135 -15.94 -34.46 19.47
CA GLU A 135 -16.98 -33.58 20.00
C GLU A 135 -18.20 -33.47 19.08
N ILE A 136 -17.99 -33.51 17.76
CA ILE A 136 -19.04 -33.47 16.76
C ILE A 136 -19.47 -34.91 16.42
N PRO A 137 -20.68 -35.32 16.80
CA PRO A 137 -21.13 -36.72 16.68
C PRO A 137 -21.05 -37.25 15.26
N TYR A 138 -21.42 -36.45 14.26
CA TYR A 138 -21.37 -36.85 12.86
C TYR A 138 -19.94 -37.29 12.44
N PHE A 139 -18.94 -36.45 12.65
CA PHE A 139 -17.58 -36.78 12.23
C PHE A 139 -17.00 -37.97 13.01
N ARG A 140 -17.28 -38.04 14.32
CA ARG A 140 -16.88 -39.17 15.16
C ARG A 140 -17.45 -40.50 14.63
N ASP A 141 -18.75 -40.52 14.32
CA ASP A 141 -19.41 -41.74 13.88
C ASP A 141 -18.96 -42.16 12.47
N GLU A 142 -18.84 -41.22 11.54
CA GLU A 142 -18.35 -41.49 10.20
C GLU A 142 -16.87 -41.98 10.20
N LEU A 143 -16.02 -41.47 11.06
CA LEU A 143 -14.67 -42.00 11.27
C LEU A 143 -14.69 -43.44 11.78
N LYS A 144 -15.56 -43.74 12.74
CA LYS A 144 -15.74 -45.10 13.31
C LYS A 144 -16.21 -46.07 12.24
N TYR A 145 -17.06 -45.64 11.32
CA TYR A 145 -17.54 -46.47 10.20
C TYR A 145 -16.59 -46.53 9.00
N GLY A 146 -15.42 -45.93 9.10
CA GLY A 146 -14.40 -45.99 8.06
C GLY A 146 -14.75 -45.17 6.81
N ASN A 147 -15.32 -43.98 7.00
CA ASN A 147 -15.63 -43.08 5.88
C ASN A 147 -14.39 -42.75 5.09
N LYS A 148 -14.40 -43.00 3.76
CA LYS A 148 -13.23 -42.86 2.89
C LYS A 148 -12.66 -41.44 2.83
N ILE A 149 -13.50 -40.42 2.94
CA ILE A 149 -13.06 -39.02 2.94
C ILE A 149 -12.39 -38.67 4.28
N LEU A 150 -13.09 -38.94 5.39
CA LEU A 150 -12.62 -38.54 6.73
C LEU A 150 -11.40 -39.34 7.19
N CYS A 151 -11.34 -40.65 6.89
CA CYS A 151 -10.17 -41.47 7.25
C CYS A 151 -8.89 -41.08 6.50
N ASN A 152 -9.02 -40.41 5.36
CA ASN A 152 -7.90 -39.94 4.53
C ASN A 152 -7.79 -38.41 4.52
N LEU A 153 -8.43 -37.71 5.43
CA LEU A 153 -8.39 -36.25 5.53
C LEU A 153 -7.15 -35.79 6.31
N HIS A 154 -6.37 -34.93 5.70
CA HIS A 154 -5.19 -34.30 6.29
C HIS A 154 -5.41 -32.80 6.41
N ILE A 155 -5.04 -32.24 7.55
CA ILE A 155 -5.10 -30.80 7.81
C ILE A 155 -3.66 -30.30 7.97
N ASP A 156 -3.21 -29.49 7.05
CA ASP A 156 -1.81 -29.07 6.96
C ASP A 156 -1.62 -27.59 7.19
N ALA A 157 -0.61 -27.24 7.96
CA ALA A 157 -0.16 -25.86 8.12
C ALA A 157 0.82 -25.48 7.01
N ALA A 158 0.61 -24.33 6.39
CA ALA A 158 1.47 -23.77 5.36
C ALA A 158 1.84 -22.33 5.69
N SER A 159 3.13 -21.98 5.61
CA SER A 159 3.64 -20.61 5.75
C SER A 159 4.58 -20.20 4.61
N LYS A 160 4.79 -21.09 3.66
CA LYS A 160 5.64 -20.89 2.47
C LYS A 160 4.98 -21.56 1.27
N LEU A 161 5.20 -21.02 0.08
CA LEU A 161 4.67 -21.55 -1.18
C LEU A 161 4.95 -23.05 -1.36
N LYS A 162 6.16 -23.49 -1.05
CA LYS A 162 6.56 -24.91 -1.18
C LYS A 162 5.70 -25.89 -0.36
N HIS A 163 5.01 -25.41 0.69
CA HIS A 163 4.14 -26.25 1.52
C HIS A 163 2.75 -26.45 0.89
N LEU A 164 2.44 -25.70 -0.16
CA LEU A 164 1.17 -25.81 -0.90
C LEU A 164 1.27 -26.80 -2.06
N ILE A 165 2.51 -27.14 -2.46
CA ILE A 165 2.80 -27.96 -3.64
C ILE A 165 2.70 -29.44 -3.29
N SER A 166 2.28 -30.27 -4.26
CA SER A 166 2.36 -31.75 -4.28
C SER A 166 1.22 -32.56 -3.67
N ASP A 167 0.19 -31.94 -3.11
CA ASP A 167 -0.94 -32.66 -2.50
C ASP A 167 -2.24 -32.46 -3.27
N ASP A 168 -3.19 -33.39 -3.08
CA ASP A 168 -4.55 -33.26 -3.59
C ASP A 168 -5.38 -32.42 -2.60
N VAL A 169 -5.46 -31.12 -2.87
CA VAL A 169 -6.01 -30.14 -1.91
C VAL A 169 -7.51 -29.94 -2.14
N LEU A 170 -8.29 -30.35 -1.16
CA LEU A 170 -9.75 -30.24 -1.10
C LEU A 170 -10.19 -28.81 -0.81
N GLY A 171 -9.48 -28.10 0.04
CA GLY A 171 -9.81 -26.74 0.41
C GLY A 171 -8.61 -25.94 0.91
N PHE A 172 -8.69 -24.62 0.72
CA PHE A 172 -7.69 -23.69 1.23
C PHE A 172 -8.33 -22.68 2.16
N VAL A 173 -7.62 -22.39 3.25
CA VAL A 173 -7.90 -21.27 4.13
C VAL A 173 -6.64 -20.40 4.18
N LEU A 174 -6.68 -19.28 3.50
CA LEU A 174 -5.58 -18.34 3.40
C LEU A 174 -5.84 -17.16 4.33
N SER A 175 -5.25 -17.21 5.53
CA SER A 175 -5.48 -16.23 6.58
C SER A 175 -4.41 -15.14 6.60
N GLU A 176 -4.83 -13.91 6.89
CA GLU A 176 -3.98 -12.72 7.07
C GLU A 176 -3.09 -12.41 5.86
N LEU A 177 -3.62 -12.61 4.64
CA LEU A 177 -2.88 -12.34 3.39
C LEU A 177 -2.45 -10.89 3.23
N ASN A 178 -3.18 -9.93 3.81
CA ASN A 178 -2.79 -8.52 3.77
C ASN A 178 -1.49 -8.23 4.55
N ASP A 179 -1.07 -9.12 5.44
CA ASP A 179 0.19 -9.02 6.19
C ASP A 179 1.36 -9.65 5.43
N ALA A 180 1.11 -10.33 4.31
CA ALA A 180 2.15 -10.87 3.43
C ALA A 180 2.63 -9.82 2.43
N SER A 181 3.86 -9.97 1.91
CA SER A 181 4.27 -9.15 0.77
C SER A 181 3.39 -9.46 -0.45
N THR A 182 3.09 -8.45 -1.26
CA THR A 182 2.21 -8.57 -2.43
C THR A 182 2.65 -9.71 -3.38
N LYS A 183 3.96 -9.89 -3.56
CA LYS A 183 4.51 -10.96 -4.40
C LYS A 183 4.16 -12.34 -3.83
N VAL A 184 4.46 -12.57 -2.55
CA VAL A 184 4.18 -13.86 -1.88
C VAL A 184 2.69 -14.17 -1.87
N ALA A 185 1.85 -13.18 -1.59
CA ALA A 185 0.41 -13.36 -1.56
C ALA A 185 -0.15 -13.74 -2.94
N LYS A 186 0.28 -13.08 -4.02
CA LYS A 186 -0.12 -13.40 -5.40
C LYS A 186 0.32 -14.82 -5.81
N GLU A 187 1.54 -15.22 -5.47
CA GLU A 187 2.04 -16.57 -5.72
C GLU A 187 1.24 -17.63 -4.97
N VAL A 188 0.95 -17.41 -3.68
CA VAL A 188 0.16 -18.33 -2.84
C VAL A 188 -1.26 -18.47 -3.38
N MET A 189 -1.92 -17.38 -3.76
CA MET A 189 -3.27 -17.40 -4.31
C MET A 189 -3.32 -18.16 -5.63
N SER A 190 -2.38 -17.90 -6.55
CA SER A 190 -2.31 -18.57 -7.86
C SER A 190 -2.07 -20.07 -7.71
N GLU A 191 -1.19 -20.49 -6.80
CA GLU A 191 -0.94 -21.92 -6.54
C GLU A 191 -2.16 -22.59 -5.91
N ALA A 192 -2.78 -21.97 -4.91
CA ALA A 192 -3.98 -22.50 -4.25
C ALA A 192 -5.12 -22.71 -5.24
N GLU A 193 -5.34 -21.75 -6.12
CA GLU A 193 -6.31 -21.82 -7.18
C GLU A 193 -6.03 -22.98 -8.15
N GLY A 194 -4.83 -23.07 -8.68
CA GLY A 194 -4.45 -24.12 -9.60
C GLY A 194 -4.64 -25.54 -9.01
N ARG A 195 -4.39 -25.70 -7.70
CA ARG A 195 -4.56 -27.00 -7.00
C ARG A 195 -6.01 -27.41 -6.85
N ILE A 196 -6.88 -26.48 -6.43
CA ILE A 196 -8.32 -26.77 -6.32
C ILE A 196 -8.89 -27.14 -7.70
N TRP A 197 -8.52 -26.36 -8.74
CA TRP A 197 -9.01 -26.59 -10.09
C TRP A 197 -8.58 -27.92 -10.68
N ALA A 198 -7.35 -28.36 -10.39
CA ALA A 198 -6.79 -29.55 -10.98
C ALA A 198 -7.47 -30.84 -10.56
N ARG A 199 -8.08 -30.92 -9.34
CA ARG A 199 -8.51 -32.19 -8.76
C ARG A 199 -9.97 -32.20 -8.26
N TYR A 200 -10.48 -31.09 -7.73
CA TYR A 200 -11.76 -31.08 -7.02
C TYR A 200 -12.83 -30.22 -7.70
N ARG A 201 -12.65 -29.91 -8.97
CA ARG A 201 -13.63 -29.18 -9.75
C ARG A 201 -14.33 -30.11 -10.73
N SER A 202 -15.59 -30.44 -10.47
CA SER A 202 -16.45 -31.18 -11.39
C SER A 202 -17.51 -30.24 -11.97
N GLY A 203 -17.24 -29.69 -13.15
CA GLY A 203 -18.18 -28.81 -13.85
C GLY A 203 -18.48 -27.52 -13.08
N LYS A 204 -19.77 -27.19 -12.96
CA LYS A 204 -20.25 -26.01 -12.21
C LYS A 204 -20.65 -26.31 -10.76
N ASN A 205 -20.57 -27.56 -10.33
CA ASN A 205 -20.98 -27.98 -8.98
C ASN A 205 -19.76 -27.99 -8.09
N PHE A 206 -19.71 -27.06 -7.14
CA PHE A 206 -18.61 -26.92 -6.21
C PHE A 206 -19.03 -27.42 -4.82
N MET A 207 -18.23 -28.36 -4.28
CA MET A 207 -18.35 -28.80 -2.91
C MET A 207 -17.09 -28.43 -2.12
N ASN A 208 -16.34 -27.47 -2.60
CA ASN A 208 -15.06 -27.08 -2.01
C ASN A 208 -14.82 -25.58 -2.18
N HIS A 209 -14.08 -24.98 -1.25
CA HIS A 209 -13.85 -23.56 -1.23
C HIS A 209 -12.37 -23.18 -1.09
N LEU A 210 -12.01 -22.09 -1.76
CA LEU A 210 -10.84 -21.27 -1.47
C LEU A 210 -11.34 -20.08 -0.62
N ILE A 211 -10.92 -20.02 0.63
CA ILE A 211 -11.30 -18.97 1.57
C ILE A 211 -10.11 -18.03 1.80
N LEU A 212 -10.32 -16.76 1.50
CA LEU A 212 -9.42 -15.67 1.84
C LEU A 212 -9.98 -14.96 3.08
N ASP A 213 -9.21 -14.96 4.18
CA ASP A 213 -9.60 -14.31 5.44
C ASP A 213 -8.52 -13.32 5.85
N SER A 214 -8.84 -12.03 5.82
CA SER A 214 -7.91 -10.99 6.27
C SER A 214 -8.64 -9.78 6.82
N THR A 215 -7.98 -9.09 7.74
CA THR A 215 -8.44 -7.81 8.25
C THR A 215 -8.23 -6.71 7.20
N ALA A 216 -9.09 -5.70 7.18
CA ALA A 216 -8.91 -4.52 6.36
C ALA A 216 -7.59 -3.81 6.72
N ARG A 217 -6.86 -3.35 5.72
CA ARG A 217 -5.60 -2.62 5.85
C ARG A 217 -5.65 -1.36 4.99
N ASN A 218 -4.52 -0.96 4.44
CA ASN A 218 -4.47 0.18 3.52
C ASN A 218 -5.09 -0.18 2.16
N GLU A 219 -5.63 0.79 1.47
CA GLU A 219 -6.04 0.68 0.07
C GLU A 219 -4.87 0.16 -0.78
N GLY A 220 -5.20 -0.68 -1.77
CA GLY A 220 -4.19 -1.38 -2.55
C GLY A 220 -3.55 -2.57 -1.83
N SER A 221 -4.08 -2.96 -0.65
CA SER A 221 -3.72 -4.23 -0.02
C SER A 221 -4.00 -5.41 -0.96
N VAL A 222 -3.38 -6.56 -0.68
CA VAL A 222 -3.52 -7.75 -1.54
C VAL A 222 -4.97 -8.14 -1.79
N ILE A 223 -5.80 -8.09 -0.76
CA ILE A 223 -7.25 -8.41 -0.89
C ILE A 223 -7.98 -7.34 -1.71
N ASP A 224 -7.68 -6.06 -1.49
CA ASP A 224 -8.32 -4.97 -2.27
C ASP A 224 -7.90 -5.04 -3.74
N ASP A 225 -6.62 -5.31 -4.05
CA ASP A 225 -6.12 -5.52 -5.41
C ASP A 225 -6.80 -6.74 -6.07
N PHE A 226 -6.92 -7.86 -5.33
CA PHE A 226 -7.65 -9.03 -5.81
C PHE A 226 -9.12 -8.69 -6.12
N LEU A 227 -9.81 -8.03 -5.22
CA LEU A 227 -11.23 -7.67 -5.39
C LEU A 227 -11.47 -6.68 -6.54
N ALA A 228 -10.53 -5.80 -6.82
CA ALA A 228 -10.61 -4.81 -7.89
C ALA A 228 -10.21 -5.39 -9.26
N ASN A 229 -9.17 -6.20 -9.33
CA ASN A 229 -8.47 -6.51 -10.58
C ASN A 229 -8.53 -7.98 -11.01
N SER A 230 -8.83 -8.93 -10.10
CA SER A 230 -8.87 -10.34 -10.46
C SER A 230 -10.18 -10.72 -11.17
N PRO A 231 -10.13 -11.41 -12.31
CA PRO A 231 -11.31 -11.98 -12.94
C PRO A 231 -12.10 -12.92 -12.03
N LEU A 232 -11.42 -13.60 -11.11
CA LEU A 232 -12.01 -14.52 -10.14
C LEU A 232 -12.83 -13.81 -9.08
N ALA A 233 -12.48 -12.56 -8.78
CA ALA A 233 -13.22 -11.74 -7.84
C ALA A 233 -14.63 -11.38 -8.33
N ARG A 234 -14.93 -11.53 -9.62
CA ARG A 234 -16.29 -11.29 -10.17
C ARG A 234 -17.30 -12.27 -9.57
N ASP A 235 -16.92 -13.53 -9.45
CA ASP A 235 -17.77 -14.62 -8.97
C ASP A 235 -17.51 -14.95 -7.49
N ALA A 236 -16.62 -14.21 -6.81
CA ALA A 236 -16.31 -14.44 -5.41
C ALA A 236 -17.46 -13.98 -4.50
N PHE A 237 -17.74 -14.78 -3.48
CA PHE A 237 -18.65 -14.40 -2.41
C PHE A 237 -17.92 -13.49 -1.42
N LYS A 238 -18.24 -12.20 -1.47
CA LYS A 238 -17.51 -11.14 -0.77
C LYS A 238 -18.27 -10.72 0.48
N ILE A 239 -17.58 -10.73 1.62
CA ILE A 239 -18.13 -10.24 2.87
C ILE A 239 -17.15 -9.22 3.46
N ARG A 240 -17.63 -7.99 3.58
CA ARG A 240 -16.94 -6.91 4.29
C ARG A 240 -17.94 -6.35 5.31
N ALA A 241 -17.64 -6.50 6.58
CA ALA A 241 -18.56 -6.07 7.63
C ALA A 241 -17.83 -5.25 8.70
N ALA A 242 -18.52 -4.22 9.19
CA ALA A 242 -18.15 -3.53 10.41
C ALA A 242 -18.50 -4.36 11.64
N HIS A 243 -17.95 -3.98 12.78
CA HIS A 243 -18.16 -4.68 14.05
C HIS A 243 -19.65 -4.74 14.44
N TRP A 244 -20.39 -3.64 14.28
CA TRP A 244 -21.81 -3.57 14.59
C TRP A 244 -22.70 -4.26 13.55
N GLU A 245 -22.30 -4.26 12.27
CA GLU A 245 -23.02 -5.00 11.23
C GLU A 245 -23.00 -6.51 11.48
N ALA A 246 -21.80 -7.05 11.78
CA ALA A 246 -21.65 -8.47 12.08
C ALA A 246 -22.37 -8.92 13.35
N LYS A 247 -22.64 -7.99 14.28
CA LYS A 247 -23.37 -8.23 15.54
C LYS A 247 -24.78 -7.66 15.53
N GLU A 248 -25.32 -7.38 14.34
CA GLU A 248 -26.71 -6.96 14.17
C GLU A 248 -27.66 -7.98 14.80
N GLY A 249 -28.69 -7.50 15.49
CA GLY A 249 -29.69 -8.33 16.17
C GLY A 249 -29.29 -8.78 17.58
N LEU A 250 -28.07 -8.47 18.06
CA LEU A 250 -27.68 -8.76 19.46
C LEU A 250 -28.02 -7.62 20.43
N GLY A 251 -28.57 -6.50 19.95
CA GLY A 251 -28.92 -5.33 20.77
C GLY A 251 -27.75 -4.61 21.41
N MET A 252 -26.53 -4.81 20.89
CA MET A 252 -25.31 -4.23 21.46
C MET A 252 -25.02 -2.81 20.95
N TYR A 253 -25.48 -2.46 19.77
CA TYR A 253 -25.12 -1.21 19.08
C TYR A 253 -26.35 -0.50 18.49
N GLY A 254 -26.23 0.81 18.30
CA GLY A 254 -27.24 1.65 17.65
C GLY A 254 -28.38 2.09 18.57
N ASN A 255 -28.32 1.80 19.87
CA ASN A 255 -29.36 2.16 20.85
C ASN A 255 -29.43 3.69 21.07
N HIS A 256 -28.33 4.41 20.85
CA HIS A 256 -28.19 5.86 21.03
C HIS A 256 -28.12 6.63 19.69
N GLY A 257 -28.39 5.94 18.56
CA GLY A 257 -28.32 6.51 17.21
C GLY A 257 -26.95 6.39 16.59
N TYR A 258 -26.71 7.22 15.55
CA TYR A 258 -25.51 7.16 14.71
C TYR A 258 -24.96 8.54 14.45
N PHE A 259 -23.65 8.62 14.24
CA PHE A 259 -22.96 9.78 13.67
C PHE A 259 -22.36 9.43 12.31
N ASP A 260 -22.09 10.46 11.49
CA ASP A 260 -21.48 10.28 10.19
C ASP A 260 -19.94 10.43 10.33
N LEU A 261 -19.21 9.40 9.92
CA LEU A 261 -17.76 9.36 9.87
C LEU A 261 -17.32 9.40 8.41
N TYR A 262 -16.52 10.38 8.05
CA TYR A 262 -15.81 10.40 6.78
C TYR A 262 -14.53 9.54 6.91
N LEU A 263 -14.39 8.53 6.05
CA LEU A 263 -13.30 7.55 6.12
C LEU A 263 -11.98 8.09 5.56
N GLY A 264 -12.06 9.21 4.83
CA GLY A 264 -10.92 9.85 4.19
C GLY A 264 -10.73 9.39 2.73
N ASP A 265 -10.03 10.21 1.97
CA ASP A 265 -9.57 9.93 0.61
C ASP A 265 -8.12 10.46 0.43
N SER A 266 -7.59 10.45 -0.80
CA SER A 266 -6.25 10.95 -1.09
C SER A 266 -6.08 12.46 -0.78
N ASN A 267 -7.17 13.23 -0.77
CA ASN A 267 -7.17 14.68 -0.57
C ASN A 267 -7.61 15.08 0.84
N ASN A 268 -8.52 14.33 1.44
CA ASN A 268 -9.19 14.69 2.69
C ASN A 268 -8.91 13.64 3.78
N LYS A 269 -8.57 14.11 4.97
CA LYS A 269 -8.33 13.25 6.13
C LYS A 269 -9.64 12.70 6.70
N PRO A 270 -9.61 11.49 7.30
CA PRO A 270 -10.77 10.95 8.00
C PRO A 270 -11.15 11.84 9.20
N ARG A 271 -12.46 12.02 9.41
CA ARG A 271 -13.00 12.85 10.50
C ARG A 271 -14.49 12.63 10.74
N ILE A 272 -14.96 12.97 11.91
CA ILE A 272 -16.40 13.04 12.20
C ILE A 272 -16.98 14.25 11.45
N LEU A 273 -18.10 14.02 10.76
CA LEU A 273 -18.84 15.08 10.08
C LEU A 273 -19.79 15.79 11.05
N ARG A 274 -19.87 17.12 10.95
CA ARG A 274 -20.83 17.90 11.74
C ARG A 274 -22.22 17.79 11.15
N LYS A 275 -23.24 17.80 12.00
CA LYS A 275 -24.64 17.77 11.54
C LYS A 275 -24.93 18.98 10.63
N GLY A 276 -25.36 18.71 9.39
CA GLY A 276 -25.65 19.78 8.40
C GLY A 276 -24.41 20.35 7.70
N GLU A 277 -23.25 19.71 7.84
CA GLU A 277 -22.05 20.09 7.11
C GLU A 277 -22.23 19.89 5.60
N ASN A 278 -21.71 20.84 4.80
CA ASN A 278 -21.69 20.68 3.35
C ASN A 278 -20.62 19.65 2.95
N ILE A 279 -21.04 18.52 2.43
CA ILE A 279 -20.20 17.40 2.00
C ILE A 279 -20.04 17.30 0.48
N SER A 280 -20.41 18.35 -0.28
CA SER A 280 -20.38 18.32 -1.77
C SER A 280 -18.98 18.09 -2.34
N ASN A 281 -17.94 18.37 -1.57
CA ASN A 281 -16.53 18.14 -1.95
C ASN A 281 -15.96 16.80 -1.44
N LEU A 282 -16.78 15.99 -0.78
CA LEU A 282 -16.38 14.70 -0.24
C LEU A 282 -16.98 13.58 -1.10
N ASP A 283 -16.28 12.46 -1.19
CA ASP A 283 -16.83 11.25 -1.81
C ASP A 283 -17.94 10.67 -0.90
N PRO A 284 -19.20 10.61 -1.36
CA PRO A 284 -20.28 10.06 -0.57
C PRO A 284 -20.08 8.60 -0.16
N ASP A 285 -19.35 7.81 -0.98
CA ASP A 285 -19.06 6.40 -0.71
C ASP A 285 -18.07 6.21 0.46
N GLN A 286 -17.37 7.28 0.81
CA GLN A 286 -16.47 7.34 1.96
C GLN A 286 -17.16 7.84 3.24
N VAL A 287 -18.48 8.06 3.23
CA VAL A 287 -19.23 8.44 4.43
C VAL A 287 -19.91 7.22 5.04
N MET A 288 -19.60 6.94 6.30
CA MET A 288 -20.13 5.77 7.01
C MET A 288 -20.90 6.19 8.27
N LYS A 289 -22.07 5.56 8.48
CA LYS A 289 -22.83 5.71 9.74
C LYS A 289 -22.25 4.79 10.80
N VAL A 290 -21.77 5.39 11.89
CA VAL A 290 -21.12 4.71 13.00
C VAL A 290 -22.01 4.86 14.25
N PRO A 291 -22.25 3.78 15.03
CA PRO A 291 -23.03 3.87 16.26
C PRO A 291 -22.44 4.84 17.28
N MET A 292 -23.31 5.59 17.96
CA MET A 292 -22.90 6.59 18.98
C MET A 292 -22.07 5.99 20.11
N GLU A 293 -22.17 4.68 20.33
CA GLU A 293 -21.38 3.94 21.31
C GLU A 293 -19.87 4.04 21.08
N TYR A 294 -19.45 4.40 19.86
CA TYR A 294 -18.04 4.59 19.48
C TYR A 294 -17.62 6.06 19.44
N TYR A 295 -18.53 7.00 19.72
CA TYR A 295 -18.27 8.42 19.54
C TYR A 295 -17.07 8.94 20.38
N ASP A 296 -17.01 8.53 21.66
CA ASP A 296 -15.95 8.96 22.58
C ASP A 296 -14.58 8.41 22.17
N GLU A 297 -14.53 7.21 21.58
CA GLU A 297 -13.28 6.59 21.08
C GLU A 297 -12.72 7.33 19.86
N VAL A 298 -13.61 7.87 19.02
CA VAL A 298 -13.26 8.53 17.75
C VAL A 298 -13.09 10.05 17.94
N SER A 299 -13.83 10.62 18.90
CA SER A 299 -13.81 12.06 19.20
C SER A 299 -12.46 12.46 19.77
N GLY A 300 -11.73 13.31 19.03
CA GLY A 300 -10.38 13.75 19.42
C GLY A 300 -9.26 12.75 19.10
N ALA A 301 -9.57 11.64 18.43
CA ALA A 301 -8.56 10.69 17.98
C ALA A 301 -7.56 11.36 17.02
N ASN A 302 -6.28 11.07 17.20
CA ASN A 302 -5.28 11.45 16.22
C ASN A 302 -5.44 10.59 14.95
N ARG A 303 -4.70 10.91 13.90
CA ARG A 303 -4.82 10.20 12.60
C ARG A 303 -4.59 8.70 12.71
N GLU A 304 -3.62 8.26 13.48
CA GLU A 304 -3.26 6.84 13.63
C GLU A 304 -4.38 6.08 14.34
N ALA A 305 -4.89 6.62 15.44
CA ALA A 305 -6.03 6.06 16.15
C ALA A 305 -7.28 6.01 15.26
N MET A 306 -7.53 7.05 14.46
CA MET A 306 -8.63 7.10 13.50
C MET A 306 -8.48 6.03 12.41
N ASN A 307 -7.30 5.89 11.80
CA ASN A 307 -7.06 4.84 10.81
C ASN A 307 -7.20 3.44 11.43
N ALA A 308 -6.68 3.22 12.62
CA ALA A 308 -6.84 1.96 13.34
C ALA A 308 -8.31 1.65 13.62
N PHE A 309 -9.11 2.63 14.01
CA PHE A 309 -10.55 2.49 14.20
C PHE A 309 -11.25 2.11 12.88
N ILE A 310 -10.94 2.80 11.79
CA ILE A 310 -11.51 2.53 10.47
C ILE A 310 -11.17 1.11 10.01
N GLN A 311 -9.93 0.67 10.16
CA GLN A 311 -9.52 -0.67 9.77
C GLN A 311 -10.10 -1.76 10.67
N ASN A 312 -9.96 -1.60 11.98
CA ASN A 312 -10.22 -2.66 12.94
C ASN A 312 -11.70 -2.76 13.34
N ILE A 313 -12.42 -1.65 13.38
CA ILE A 313 -13.81 -1.57 13.85
C ILE A 313 -14.79 -1.32 12.69
N CYS A 314 -14.52 -0.35 11.81
CA CYS A 314 -15.36 -0.13 10.63
C CYS A 314 -15.13 -1.19 9.55
N GLY A 315 -13.99 -1.90 9.59
CA GLY A 315 -13.66 -2.92 8.59
C GLY A 315 -13.48 -2.36 7.19
N ARG A 316 -12.99 -1.12 7.08
CA ARG A 316 -12.74 -0.44 5.81
C ARG A 316 -11.24 -0.22 5.63
N SER A 317 -10.81 -0.26 4.37
CA SER A 317 -9.43 0.08 4.02
C SER A 317 -9.22 1.58 4.18
N THR A 318 -8.02 1.98 4.59
CA THR A 318 -7.64 3.38 4.73
C THR A 318 -6.65 3.75 3.66
N VAL A 319 -6.66 5.02 3.26
CA VAL A 319 -5.71 5.54 2.27
C VAL A 319 -4.29 5.48 2.84
N SER A 320 -3.39 4.78 2.15
CA SER A 320 -1.98 4.65 2.54
C SER A 320 -1.13 5.82 2.09
N ALA A 321 -1.53 6.45 0.99
CA ALA A 321 -0.83 7.56 0.36
C ALA A 321 -1.74 8.78 0.30
N TYR A 322 -1.20 9.92 0.71
CA TYR A 322 -1.93 11.20 0.64
C TYR A 322 -1.18 12.13 -0.27
N LYS A 323 -1.90 12.86 -1.11
CA LYS A 323 -1.31 13.92 -1.92
C LYS A 323 -0.50 14.85 -1.02
N PHE A 324 0.78 14.98 -1.29
CA PHE A 324 1.67 15.73 -0.40
C PHE A 324 1.42 17.23 -0.52
N ILE A 325 1.28 17.76 -1.73
CA ILE A 325 0.87 19.15 -2.01
C ILE A 325 -0.61 19.09 -2.44
N THR A 326 -1.51 19.54 -1.58
CA THR A 326 -2.97 19.44 -1.78
C THR A 326 -3.55 20.55 -2.65
N GLU A 327 -2.82 21.67 -2.79
CA GLU A 327 -3.24 22.84 -3.55
C GLU A 327 -2.21 23.11 -4.66
N ASP A 328 -2.55 22.79 -5.90
CA ASP A 328 -1.65 22.95 -7.04
C ASP A 328 -1.31 24.43 -7.31
N THR A 329 -2.15 25.36 -6.85
CA THR A 329 -1.88 26.80 -6.90
C THR A 329 -0.58 27.20 -6.21
N ILE A 330 -0.21 26.52 -5.13
CA ILE A 330 1.05 26.78 -4.41
C ILE A 330 2.26 26.54 -5.32
N ILE A 331 2.20 25.53 -6.20
CA ILE A 331 3.26 25.24 -7.15
C ILE A 331 3.30 26.31 -8.25
N THR A 332 2.13 26.62 -8.83
CA THR A 332 2.03 27.59 -9.92
C THR A 332 2.38 29.01 -9.48
N ASP A 333 2.04 29.41 -8.26
CA ASP A 333 2.39 30.70 -7.69
C ASP A 333 3.92 30.86 -7.47
N ALA A 334 4.61 29.75 -7.21
CA ALA A 334 6.07 29.75 -7.09
C ALA A 334 6.78 29.76 -8.44
N GLN A 335 6.11 29.37 -9.53
CA GLN A 335 6.68 29.30 -10.88
C GLN A 335 6.72 30.67 -11.56
N VAL A 336 7.56 31.55 -11.04
CA VAL A 336 7.70 32.94 -11.54
C VAL A 336 8.87 33.13 -12.51
N ILE A 337 9.77 32.14 -12.63
CA ILE A 337 10.93 32.21 -13.51
C ILE A 337 10.53 31.72 -14.90
N PRO A 338 10.71 32.52 -15.98
CA PRO A 338 10.47 32.05 -17.34
C PRO A 338 11.38 30.86 -17.68
N TRP A 339 10.82 29.81 -18.27
CA TRP A 339 11.56 28.64 -18.72
C TRP A 339 11.51 28.56 -20.25
N GLN A 340 12.65 28.48 -20.89
CA GLN A 340 12.79 28.52 -22.37
C GLN A 340 13.48 27.26 -22.92
N SER A 341 13.88 26.31 -22.04
CA SER A 341 14.45 25.03 -22.45
C SER A 341 13.40 23.94 -22.49
N GLU A 342 13.73 22.78 -23.02
CA GLU A 342 12.94 21.58 -22.89
C GLU A 342 12.91 21.12 -21.42
N ASP A 343 11.77 20.62 -20.97
CA ASP A 343 11.61 20.12 -19.61
C ASP A 343 12.52 18.91 -19.33
N ILE A 344 12.75 18.11 -20.38
CA ILE A 344 13.66 16.97 -20.41
C ILE A 344 14.60 17.15 -21.59
N ILE A 345 15.90 17.14 -21.32
CA ILE A 345 16.93 17.19 -22.36
C ILE A 345 17.53 15.80 -22.56
N SER A 346 17.75 15.44 -23.83
CA SER A 346 18.44 14.20 -24.19
C SER A 346 19.87 14.51 -24.50
N VAL A 347 20.82 13.73 -23.98
CA VAL A 347 22.25 13.90 -24.19
C VAL A 347 22.84 12.58 -24.66
N ASP A 348 23.63 12.66 -25.76
CA ASP A 348 24.33 11.49 -26.29
C ASP A 348 25.58 11.21 -25.45
N PHE A 349 25.66 9.97 -24.94
CA PHE A 349 26.78 9.56 -24.09
C PHE A 349 28.13 9.58 -24.84
N TYR A 350 28.14 9.28 -26.14
CA TYR A 350 29.34 9.09 -26.94
C TYR A 350 29.78 10.34 -27.73
N GLU A 351 28.85 11.27 -27.98
CA GLU A 351 29.14 12.51 -28.75
C GLU A 351 29.74 13.58 -27.83
N GLU A 352 31.03 13.91 -28.00
CA GLU A 352 31.72 14.87 -27.13
C GLU A 352 31.10 16.27 -27.16
N ASP A 353 30.63 16.71 -28.33
CA ASP A 353 30.06 18.05 -28.55
C ASP A 353 28.60 18.16 -28.04
N ASP A 354 27.93 17.06 -27.70
CA ASP A 354 26.58 17.09 -27.14
C ASP A 354 26.63 17.29 -25.63
N THR A 355 26.57 18.53 -25.17
CA THR A 355 26.77 18.91 -23.77
C THR A 355 25.49 19.45 -23.11
N ILE A 356 25.33 19.20 -21.81
CA ILE A 356 24.25 19.79 -21.02
C ILE A 356 24.40 21.31 -20.98
N TYR A 357 25.63 21.80 -20.91
CA TYR A 357 25.93 23.22 -20.83
C TYR A 357 25.41 23.99 -22.05
N ASP A 358 25.68 23.50 -23.26
CA ASP A 358 25.23 24.16 -24.48
C ASP A 358 23.71 24.15 -24.66
N LYS A 359 23.03 23.11 -24.15
CA LYS A 359 21.57 23.01 -24.17
C LYS A 359 20.91 24.00 -23.20
N LEU A 360 21.59 24.41 -22.15
CA LEU A 360 21.05 25.30 -21.11
C LEU A 360 21.63 26.72 -21.14
N LYS A 361 22.73 26.96 -21.91
CA LYS A 361 23.58 28.15 -21.80
C LYS A 361 22.84 29.44 -22.09
N TYR A 362 22.32 29.59 -23.31
CA TYR A 362 21.94 30.91 -23.83
C TYR A 362 20.68 31.48 -23.15
N ASP A 363 19.75 30.68 -22.77
CA ASP A 363 18.47 31.14 -22.31
C ASP A 363 18.32 31.16 -20.79
N ILE A 364 19.15 30.38 -20.06
CA ILE A 364 18.98 30.18 -18.63
C ILE A 364 20.23 30.50 -17.84
N ILE A 365 21.39 29.91 -18.18
CA ILE A 365 22.65 30.08 -17.41
C ILE A 365 23.07 31.53 -17.46
N ASP A 366 23.04 32.17 -18.63
CA ASP A 366 23.46 33.57 -18.83
C ASP A 366 22.55 34.57 -18.06
N ASN A 367 21.37 34.15 -17.64
CA ASN A 367 20.44 34.97 -16.83
C ASN A 367 20.66 34.81 -15.33
N ILE A 368 21.54 33.91 -14.88
CA ILE A 368 21.88 33.79 -13.46
C ILE A 368 22.82 34.95 -13.08
N PRO A 369 22.55 35.71 -12.00
CA PRO A 369 23.45 36.78 -11.58
C PRO A 369 24.82 36.23 -11.23
N SER A 370 25.88 36.80 -11.85
CA SER A 370 27.26 36.31 -11.75
C SER A 370 27.89 36.42 -10.36
N ASP A 371 27.27 37.22 -9.47
CA ASP A 371 27.69 37.39 -8.08
C ASP A 371 27.11 36.37 -7.13
N ARG A 372 26.33 35.43 -7.63
CA ARG A 372 25.65 34.42 -6.79
C ARG A 372 26.47 33.15 -6.65
N LYS A 373 26.47 32.62 -5.43
CA LYS A 373 27.00 31.29 -5.14
C LYS A 373 25.93 30.26 -5.46
N LEU A 374 26.25 29.29 -6.33
CA LEU A 374 25.30 28.26 -6.77
C LEU A 374 25.39 27.01 -5.92
N PHE A 375 24.24 26.38 -5.72
CA PHE A 375 24.09 25.08 -5.09
C PHE A 375 23.39 24.13 -6.06
N ILE A 376 23.80 22.86 -6.09
CA ILE A 376 23.33 21.89 -7.06
C ILE A 376 22.72 20.69 -6.34
N GLY A 377 21.54 20.25 -6.76
CA GLY A 377 20.89 19.01 -6.34
C GLY A 377 20.85 18.03 -7.49
N LEU A 378 21.20 16.77 -7.22
CA LEU A 378 21.24 15.70 -8.19
C LEU A 378 20.47 14.51 -7.67
N ASP A 379 19.53 14.00 -8.47
CA ASP A 379 18.88 12.71 -8.24
C ASP A 379 19.28 11.75 -9.36
N CYS A 380 20.10 10.77 -9.01
CA CYS A 380 20.72 9.86 -9.96
C CYS A 380 19.77 8.72 -10.30
N GLY A 381 18.95 8.87 -11.33
CA GLY A 381 18.10 7.81 -11.87
C GLY A 381 18.93 6.66 -12.47
N VAL A 382 18.52 5.41 -12.16
CA VAL A 382 19.20 4.20 -12.65
C VAL A 382 18.48 3.68 -13.88
N ALA A 383 19.25 3.24 -14.85
CA ALA A 383 18.89 2.42 -16.03
C ALA A 383 17.62 2.79 -16.85
N THR A 384 16.55 3.29 -16.29
CA THR A 384 15.29 3.61 -17.00
C THR A 384 14.64 4.92 -16.56
N ASP A 385 15.12 5.54 -15.49
CA ASP A 385 14.60 6.79 -14.95
C ASP A 385 15.39 8.00 -15.44
N LEU A 386 14.83 9.19 -15.28
CA LEU A 386 15.53 10.43 -15.60
C LEU A 386 16.65 10.67 -14.57
N PHE A 387 17.65 11.41 -14.99
CA PHE A 387 18.60 12.01 -14.06
C PHE A 387 18.11 13.42 -13.73
N GLY A 388 17.66 13.64 -12.48
CA GLY A 388 17.20 14.94 -12.02
C GLY A 388 18.35 15.89 -11.70
N LEU A 389 18.34 17.11 -12.26
CA LEU A 389 19.31 18.16 -11.98
C LEU A 389 18.59 19.46 -11.61
N ALA A 390 18.98 20.06 -10.49
CA ALA A 390 18.48 21.35 -10.06
C ALA A 390 19.64 22.25 -9.62
N ILE A 391 19.58 23.54 -10.00
CA ILE A 391 20.52 24.56 -9.56
C ILE A 391 19.75 25.63 -8.80
N ALA A 392 20.26 26.05 -7.66
CA ALA A 392 19.65 27.06 -6.83
C ALA A 392 20.65 28.05 -6.27
N TYR A 393 20.20 29.25 -5.98
CA TYR A 393 20.98 30.27 -5.28
C TYR A 393 20.12 31.04 -4.25
N ALA A 394 20.78 31.69 -3.30
CA ALA A 394 20.11 32.55 -2.32
C ALA A 394 19.74 33.91 -2.95
N ASP A 395 18.45 34.23 -2.97
CA ASP A 395 17.91 35.48 -3.51
C ASP A 395 17.53 36.46 -2.39
N GLY A 396 18.33 36.48 -1.33
CA GLY A 396 18.16 37.34 -0.17
C GLY A 396 17.49 36.66 1.02
N VAL A 397 17.15 37.47 2.00
CA VAL A 397 16.56 37.03 3.30
C VAL A 397 15.28 37.79 3.55
N LYS A 398 14.25 37.10 4.02
CA LYS A 398 12.97 37.68 4.42
C LYS A 398 12.78 37.54 5.94
N ARG A 399 12.54 38.69 6.59
CA ARG A 399 12.34 38.72 8.03
C ARG A 399 10.87 38.54 8.40
N PHE A 400 10.62 37.61 9.29
CA PHE A 400 9.29 37.35 9.86
C PHE A 400 9.30 37.74 11.32
N ASN A 401 8.26 38.47 11.75
CA ASN A 401 8.08 38.80 13.17
C ASN A 401 7.45 37.59 13.89
N THR A 402 8.07 37.17 14.97
CA THR A 402 7.56 36.09 15.81
C THR A 402 6.60 36.65 16.86
N THR A 403 5.69 35.81 17.37
CA THR A 403 4.65 36.19 18.33
C THR A 403 5.20 36.69 19.68
N ASP A 404 6.44 36.38 20.00
CA ASP A 404 7.20 36.79 21.19
C ASP A 404 7.99 38.09 20.98
N GLY A 405 7.80 38.77 19.84
CA GLY A 405 8.48 40.03 19.51
C GLY A 405 9.88 39.86 18.91
N GLY A 406 10.34 38.63 18.70
CA GLY A 406 11.56 38.32 18.00
C GLY A 406 11.41 38.44 16.48
N GLY A 407 12.51 38.34 15.75
CA GLY A 407 12.56 38.22 14.28
C GLY A 407 13.21 36.91 13.87
N LEU A 408 12.60 36.23 12.92
CA LEU A 408 13.17 35.06 12.27
C LEU A 408 13.53 35.42 10.82
N ASP A 409 14.80 35.30 10.48
CA ASP A 409 15.29 35.55 9.14
C ASP A 409 15.28 34.24 8.35
N LEU A 410 14.46 34.18 7.29
CA LEU A 410 14.33 33.04 6.41
C LEU A 410 14.90 33.35 5.04
N LEU A 411 15.56 32.35 4.46
CA LEU A 411 16.21 32.46 3.18
C LEU A 411 15.16 32.51 2.04
N ASN A 412 15.28 33.45 1.11
CA ASN A 412 14.62 33.36 -0.19
C ASN A 412 15.51 32.57 -1.14
N ILE A 413 14.95 31.57 -1.80
CA ILE A 413 15.68 30.65 -2.69
C ILE A 413 15.13 30.79 -4.10
N CYS A 414 16.03 30.99 -5.05
CA CYS A 414 15.73 30.97 -6.48
C CYS A 414 16.30 29.69 -7.08
N VAL A 415 15.46 28.93 -7.78
CA VAL A 415 15.83 27.72 -8.53
C VAL A 415 15.70 28.04 -10.02
N PRO A 416 16.72 28.61 -10.67
CA PRO A 416 16.64 28.97 -12.08
C PRO A 416 16.63 27.76 -13.02
N ILE A 417 17.20 26.63 -12.59
CA ILE A 417 17.30 25.41 -13.40
C ILE A 417 16.72 24.23 -12.63
N ALA A 418 15.77 23.54 -13.26
CA ALA A 418 15.31 22.22 -12.86
C ALA A 418 14.99 21.45 -14.14
N VAL A 419 15.77 20.41 -14.45
CA VAL A 419 15.69 19.67 -15.71
C VAL A 419 15.88 18.18 -15.48
N GLY A 420 15.15 17.37 -16.26
CA GLY A 420 15.40 15.95 -16.38
C GLY A 420 16.38 15.67 -17.52
N ILE A 421 17.40 14.86 -17.26
CA ILE A 421 18.35 14.44 -18.28
C ILE A 421 18.02 13.00 -18.65
N SER A 422 17.67 12.77 -19.91
CA SER A 422 17.43 11.46 -20.47
C SER A 422 18.63 10.99 -21.29
N ARG A 423 18.75 9.68 -21.42
CA ARG A 423 19.67 9.03 -22.35
C ARG A 423 18.96 8.68 -23.66
N TYR A 424 19.71 8.45 -24.72
CA TYR A 424 19.17 7.80 -25.91
C TYR A 424 18.96 6.29 -25.67
N GLU A 425 18.10 5.68 -26.48
CA GLU A 425 17.89 4.22 -26.44
C GLU A 425 19.23 3.48 -26.60
N ASP A 426 19.43 2.41 -25.84
CA ASP A 426 20.64 1.58 -25.82
C ASP A 426 21.93 2.26 -25.31
N GLN A 427 21.84 3.44 -24.67
CA GLN A 427 22.97 4.10 -24.05
C GLN A 427 22.91 4.03 -22.52
N GLU A 428 24.04 4.30 -21.87
CA GLU A 428 24.13 4.45 -20.43
C GLU A 428 23.63 5.82 -19.97
N THR A 429 23.33 5.96 -18.67
CA THR A 429 22.99 7.25 -18.07
C THR A 429 24.21 8.18 -18.19
N PRO A 430 24.05 9.41 -18.71
CA PRO A 430 25.17 10.28 -19.05
C PRO A 430 25.82 10.97 -17.83
N ILE A 431 26.27 10.19 -16.86
CA ILE A 431 26.87 10.66 -15.60
C ILE A 431 28.12 11.49 -15.86
N ASN A 432 28.97 11.10 -16.85
CA ASN A 432 30.14 11.85 -17.27
C ASN A 432 29.77 13.25 -17.75
N LYS A 433 28.69 13.40 -18.52
CA LYS A 433 28.21 14.69 -19.00
C LYS A 433 27.70 15.59 -17.86
N VAL A 434 27.19 15.02 -16.81
CA VAL A 434 26.72 15.78 -15.63
C VAL A 434 27.91 16.37 -14.86
N HIS A 435 28.95 15.59 -14.59
CA HIS A 435 30.12 16.17 -13.91
C HIS A 435 30.86 17.17 -14.79
N ASP A 436 30.98 16.93 -16.10
CA ASP A 436 31.59 17.88 -17.03
C ASP A 436 30.80 19.20 -17.06
N PHE A 437 29.49 19.13 -17.04
CA PHE A 437 28.61 20.30 -16.90
C PHE A 437 28.89 21.08 -15.61
N ILE A 438 28.99 20.38 -14.46
CA ILE A 438 29.26 21.04 -13.18
C ILE A 438 30.64 21.70 -13.16
N LEU A 439 31.65 21.04 -13.71
CA LEU A 439 33.01 21.61 -13.81
C LEU A 439 33.02 22.83 -14.73
N LYS A 440 32.32 22.76 -15.85
CA LYS A 440 32.18 23.90 -16.76
C LYS A 440 31.46 25.08 -16.11
N LEU A 441 30.37 24.80 -15.37
CA LEU A 441 29.64 25.83 -14.64
C LEU A 441 30.51 26.50 -13.56
N ASN A 442 31.43 25.74 -12.94
CA ASN A 442 32.35 26.27 -11.93
C ASN A 442 33.45 27.19 -12.51
N GLU A 443 33.64 27.24 -13.84
CA GLU A 443 34.49 28.22 -14.46
C GLU A 443 33.89 29.64 -14.39
N ASP A 444 32.54 29.73 -14.50
CA ASP A 444 31.81 30.99 -14.58
C ASP A 444 31.19 31.39 -13.22
N TYR A 445 30.86 30.43 -12.34
CA TYR A 445 30.18 30.65 -11.06
C TYR A 445 30.88 29.94 -9.90
N GLU A 446 30.82 30.52 -8.72
CA GLU A 446 31.23 29.84 -7.49
C GLU A 446 30.21 28.79 -7.09
N ILE A 447 30.60 27.51 -7.01
CA ILE A 447 29.71 26.43 -6.53
C ILE A 447 29.93 26.23 -5.04
N GLY A 448 28.86 26.48 -4.24
CA GLY A 448 28.87 26.36 -2.79
C GLY A 448 28.74 24.91 -2.28
N GLY A 449 28.08 24.08 -3.07
CA GLY A 449 27.92 22.65 -2.75
C GLY A 449 27.12 21.90 -3.79
N VAL A 450 27.42 20.61 -3.92
CA VAL A 450 26.69 19.65 -4.77
C VAL A 450 26.13 18.56 -3.87
N PHE A 451 24.83 18.40 -3.88
CA PHE A 451 24.10 17.44 -3.04
C PHE A 451 23.49 16.38 -3.92
N MET A 452 23.66 15.13 -3.55
CA MET A 452 23.20 13.99 -4.35
C MET A 452 22.68 12.87 -3.47
N ASP A 453 21.74 12.05 -3.98
CA ASP A 453 21.25 10.88 -3.25
C ASP A 453 22.31 9.76 -3.23
N GLN A 454 22.09 8.75 -2.39
CA GLN A 454 23.05 7.68 -2.09
C GLN A 454 23.30 6.76 -3.31
N TYR A 455 22.36 6.68 -4.25
CA TYR A 455 22.44 5.71 -5.35
C TYR A 455 23.36 6.19 -6.46
N GLN A 456 24.35 5.36 -6.84
CA GLN A 456 25.36 5.62 -7.90
C GLN A 456 26.15 6.94 -7.82
N SER A 457 26.04 7.68 -6.72
CA SER A 457 26.64 9.02 -6.58
C SER A 457 28.11 9.01 -6.12
N THR A 458 28.64 7.84 -5.77
CA THR A 458 30.00 7.77 -5.18
C THR A 458 31.07 8.20 -6.17
N GLU A 459 30.96 7.82 -7.44
CA GLU A 459 31.91 8.19 -8.49
C GLU A 459 31.86 9.69 -8.78
N VAL A 460 30.66 10.23 -8.99
CA VAL A 460 30.44 11.68 -9.20
C VAL A 460 31.01 12.48 -8.05
N LYS A 461 30.73 12.09 -6.81
CA LYS A 461 31.28 12.74 -5.62
C LYS A 461 32.81 12.76 -5.63
N GLN A 462 33.45 11.62 -5.94
CA GLN A 462 34.92 11.54 -5.96
C GLN A 462 35.54 12.46 -7.00
N ILE A 463 34.97 12.49 -8.20
CA ILE A 463 35.44 13.36 -9.29
C ILE A 463 35.29 14.84 -8.91
N LEU A 464 34.16 15.24 -8.36
CA LEU A 464 33.90 16.61 -7.94
C LEU A 464 34.86 17.06 -6.83
N ILE A 465 35.09 16.22 -5.82
CA ILE A 465 36.03 16.50 -4.72
C ILE A 465 37.46 16.59 -5.23
N GLN A 466 37.89 15.72 -6.16
CA GLN A 466 39.22 15.79 -6.78
C GLN A 466 39.42 17.10 -7.53
N ASN A 467 38.37 17.70 -8.08
CA ASN A 467 38.38 19.00 -8.74
C ASN A 467 38.13 20.18 -7.78
N GLY A 468 38.17 19.97 -6.46
CA GLY A 468 38.10 21.01 -5.45
C GLY A 468 36.69 21.50 -5.14
N LEU A 469 35.64 20.77 -5.55
CA LEU A 469 34.24 21.09 -5.24
C LEU A 469 33.76 20.38 -3.99
N ASN A 470 32.91 21.04 -3.24
CA ASN A 470 32.23 20.42 -2.11
C ASN A 470 31.06 19.55 -2.62
N ALA A 471 31.15 18.24 -2.40
CA ALA A 471 30.12 17.31 -2.83
C ALA A 471 29.73 16.36 -1.68
N GLU A 472 28.44 16.25 -1.41
CA GLU A 472 27.92 15.43 -0.30
C GLU A 472 26.79 14.50 -0.77
N ILE A 473 26.80 13.28 -0.22
CA ILE A 473 25.71 12.32 -0.40
C ILE A 473 24.74 12.49 0.76
N ILE A 474 23.50 12.86 0.44
CA ILE A 474 22.45 13.17 1.41
C ILE A 474 21.17 12.46 0.98
N SER A 475 20.69 11.52 1.79
CA SER A 475 19.43 10.83 1.51
C SER A 475 18.25 11.66 2.04
N ILE A 476 17.36 12.04 1.12
CA ILE A 476 16.07 12.70 1.44
C ILE A 476 14.93 11.66 1.61
N ASP A 477 15.20 10.39 1.35
CA ASP A 477 14.22 9.30 1.38
C ASP A 477 14.08 8.60 2.74
N ARG A 478 14.90 8.96 3.72
CA ARG A 478 14.85 8.33 5.06
C ARG A 478 13.58 8.65 5.82
N ASP A 479 13.08 9.86 5.63
CA ASP A 479 11.84 10.36 6.20
C ASP A 479 11.31 11.53 5.35
N ASP A 480 10.19 12.12 5.76
CA ASP A 480 9.56 13.22 5.03
C ASP A 480 10.04 14.63 5.40
N SER A 481 11.06 14.77 6.25
CA SER A 481 11.47 16.06 6.83
C SER A 481 11.93 17.09 5.79
N ALA A 482 12.73 16.67 4.79
CA ALA A 482 13.20 17.52 3.70
C ALA A 482 12.02 18.07 2.88
N TYR A 483 11.09 17.19 2.51
CA TYR A 483 9.88 17.56 1.78
C TYR A 483 8.95 18.47 2.59
N VAL A 484 8.75 18.19 3.87
CA VAL A 484 7.94 19.04 4.78
C VAL A 484 8.54 20.45 4.88
N THR A 485 9.86 20.55 4.98
CA THR A 485 10.57 21.83 5.01
C THR A 485 10.41 22.57 3.68
N PHE A 486 10.60 21.88 2.57
CA PHE A 486 10.38 22.43 1.22
C PHE A 486 8.94 22.96 1.07
N LYS A 487 7.92 22.15 1.41
CA LYS A 487 6.51 22.57 1.32
C LYS A 487 6.22 23.81 2.16
N ARG A 488 6.78 23.90 3.38
CA ARG A 488 6.62 25.09 4.22
C ARG A 488 7.17 26.34 3.54
N TYR A 489 8.37 26.28 2.97
CA TYR A 489 8.98 27.40 2.25
C TYR A 489 8.22 27.77 0.99
N LEU A 490 7.74 26.76 0.26
CA LEU A 490 6.90 26.95 -0.92
C LEU A 490 5.60 27.69 -0.56
N THR A 491 4.89 27.25 0.49
CA THR A 491 3.64 27.88 0.98
C THR A 491 3.87 29.31 1.48
N GLN A 492 5.07 29.65 1.95
CA GLN A 492 5.42 30.99 2.43
C GLN A 492 5.94 31.91 1.30
N ASN A 493 5.91 31.46 0.05
CA ASN A 493 6.45 32.18 -1.11
C ASN A 493 7.93 32.57 -0.90
N LEU A 494 8.74 31.64 -0.39
CA LEU A 494 10.17 31.77 -0.17
C LEU A 494 10.99 31.02 -1.24
N ILE A 495 10.34 30.33 -2.17
CA ILE A 495 10.96 29.61 -3.26
C ILE A 495 10.43 30.15 -4.58
N LYS A 496 11.32 30.44 -5.50
CA LYS A 496 11.01 30.77 -6.89
C LYS A 496 11.42 29.59 -7.78
N LEU A 497 10.50 29.07 -8.57
CA LEU A 497 10.70 27.93 -9.47
C LEU A 497 10.60 28.34 -10.93
N PRO A 498 11.22 27.58 -11.86
CA PRO A 498 11.03 27.76 -13.29
C PRO A 498 9.64 27.27 -13.73
N LYS A 499 9.08 27.86 -14.78
CA LYS A 499 7.83 27.42 -15.44
C LYS A 499 8.07 26.16 -16.26
N ASN A 500 8.30 25.04 -15.60
CA ASN A 500 8.60 23.75 -16.19
C ASN A 500 7.42 22.80 -15.94
N ASN A 501 6.81 22.26 -17.00
CA ASN A 501 5.60 21.43 -16.91
C ASN A 501 5.90 20.09 -16.27
N ARG A 502 7.08 19.52 -16.52
CA ARG A 502 7.48 18.24 -15.93
C ARG A 502 7.64 18.37 -14.42
N LEU A 503 8.36 19.40 -13.97
CA LEU A 503 8.51 19.70 -12.56
C LEU A 503 7.15 19.91 -11.88
N THR A 504 6.23 20.65 -12.52
CA THR A 504 4.86 20.85 -12.04
C THR A 504 4.16 19.51 -11.84
N THR A 505 4.25 18.65 -12.85
CA THR A 505 3.62 17.32 -12.82
C THR A 505 4.19 16.46 -11.68
N GLU A 506 5.51 16.44 -11.51
CA GLU A 506 6.15 15.66 -10.45
C GLU A 506 5.78 16.17 -9.06
N LEU A 507 5.88 17.47 -8.81
CA LEU A 507 5.51 18.08 -7.54
C LEU A 507 4.02 17.85 -7.20
N SER A 508 3.12 17.92 -8.19
CA SER A 508 1.69 17.69 -8.00
C SER A 508 1.33 16.22 -7.72
N LYS A 509 2.16 15.28 -8.18
CA LYS A 509 1.97 13.83 -7.99
C LYS A 509 2.69 13.27 -6.76
N LEU A 510 3.41 14.10 -6.00
CA LEU A 510 4.05 13.65 -4.76
C LEU A 510 3.01 13.16 -3.75
N ASN A 511 3.23 11.98 -3.22
CA ASN A 511 2.43 11.35 -2.19
C ASN A 511 3.24 11.15 -0.91
N ARG A 512 2.61 11.42 0.24
CA ARG A 512 3.15 11.09 1.54
C ARG A 512 2.70 9.69 1.92
N VAL A 513 3.63 8.75 1.98
CA VAL A 513 3.37 7.32 2.17
C VAL A 513 3.93 6.86 3.51
N GLN A 514 3.15 6.11 4.28
CA GLN A 514 3.62 5.49 5.52
C GLN A 514 4.56 4.32 5.22
N GLN A 515 5.69 4.26 5.93
CA GLN A 515 6.69 3.18 5.76
C GLN A 515 6.34 1.97 6.62
N GLY A 516 5.67 0.98 6.03
CA GLY A 516 5.26 -0.24 6.74
C GLY A 516 4.40 0.08 7.96
N ASP A 517 4.60 -0.67 9.05
CA ASP A 517 3.89 -0.47 10.33
C ASP A 517 4.57 0.57 11.25
N THR A 518 5.49 1.35 10.72
CA THR A 518 6.20 2.38 11.48
C THR A 518 5.47 3.72 11.41
N ASN A 519 5.70 4.61 12.39
CA ASN A 519 5.22 6.00 12.36
C ASN A 519 6.07 6.90 11.45
N LYS A 520 6.90 6.30 10.58
CA LYS A 520 7.73 7.05 9.63
C LYS A 520 6.99 7.20 8.30
N PHE A 521 7.11 8.38 7.74
CA PHE A 521 6.59 8.69 6.42
C PHE A 521 7.74 9.00 5.48
N LYS A 522 7.55 8.66 4.22
CA LYS A 522 8.37 9.16 3.12
C LYS A 522 7.48 9.90 2.13
N VAL A 523 8.08 10.73 1.32
CA VAL A 523 7.39 11.35 0.18
C VAL A 523 7.98 10.75 -1.09
N SER A 524 7.12 10.30 -1.99
CA SER A 524 7.52 9.71 -3.27
C SER A 524 6.41 9.91 -4.30
N MET A 525 6.74 9.76 -5.57
CA MET A 525 5.81 9.71 -6.68
C MET A 525 5.77 8.29 -7.24
N ASP A 526 4.57 7.81 -7.62
CA ASP A 526 4.46 6.57 -8.37
C ASP A 526 5.01 6.78 -9.79
N ARG A 527 5.68 5.77 -10.34
CA ARG A 527 6.27 5.85 -11.67
C ARG A 527 5.19 6.09 -12.73
N ASP A 528 5.36 7.12 -13.54
CA ASP A 528 4.40 7.47 -14.60
C ASP A 528 4.87 7.09 -16.02
N GLY A 529 5.84 6.19 -16.11
CA GLY A 529 6.44 5.74 -17.37
C GLY A 529 7.63 6.59 -17.85
N VAL A 530 7.86 7.75 -17.24
CA VAL A 530 8.95 8.68 -17.58
C VAL A 530 9.90 8.86 -16.40
N SER A 531 9.38 9.04 -15.18
CA SER A 531 10.16 9.40 -13.98
C SER A 531 9.46 8.91 -12.71
N HIS A 532 10.20 8.85 -11.61
CA HIS A 532 9.72 8.63 -10.24
C HIS A 532 9.64 9.91 -9.40
N GLY A 533 9.78 11.09 -10.04
CA GLY A 533 9.87 12.37 -9.35
C GLY A 533 11.31 12.86 -9.21
N ASP A 534 12.17 12.48 -10.14
CA ASP A 534 13.63 12.71 -10.10
C ASP A 534 13.96 14.21 -10.09
N MET A 535 13.24 15.01 -10.89
CA MET A 535 13.41 16.48 -10.89
C MET A 535 12.92 17.11 -9.57
N ALA A 536 11.78 16.65 -9.07
CA ALA A 536 11.24 17.13 -7.80
C ALA A 536 12.19 16.78 -6.64
N ALA A 537 12.79 15.59 -6.64
CA ALA A 537 13.76 15.16 -5.65
C ALA A 537 15.02 16.03 -5.69
N ALA A 538 15.59 16.28 -6.88
CA ALA A 538 16.74 17.17 -7.04
C ALA A 538 16.47 18.59 -6.50
N VAL A 539 15.28 19.15 -6.80
CA VAL A 539 14.86 20.47 -6.29
C VAL A 539 14.71 20.46 -4.76
N VAL A 540 14.01 19.46 -4.21
CA VAL A 540 13.82 19.33 -2.76
C VAL A 540 15.17 19.19 -2.05
N GLN A 541 16.07 18.42 -2.61
CA GLN A 541 17.41 18.19 -2.06
C GLN A 541 18.21 19.47 -1.95
N VAL A 542 18.39 20.21 -3.04
CA VAL A 542 19.15 21.46 -3.02
C VAL A 542 18.51 22.50 -2.12
N VAL A 543 17.20 22.68 -2.19
CA VAL A 543 16.48 23.66 -1.38
C VAL A 543 16.57 23.32 0.12
N SER A 544 16.35 22.06 0.50
CA SER A 544 16.44 21.63 1.90
C SER A 544 17.84 21.83 2.48
N GLN A 545 18.88 21.57 1.71
CA GLN A 545 20.26 21.79 2.15
C GLN A 545 20.61 23.27 2.28
N MET A 546 20.17 24.12 1.36
CA MET A 546 20.33 25.56 1.50
C MET A 546 19.63 26.11 2.75
N ILE A 547 18.45 25.58 3.09
CA ILE A 547 17.73 25.95 4.31
C ILE A 547 18.52 25.53 5.58
N ILE A 548 19.14 24.36 5.56
CA ILE A 548 19.98 23.87 6.65
C ILE A 548 21.24 24.76 6.82
N LEU A 549 21.86 25.16 5.72
CA LEU A 549 23.00 26.08 5.72
C LEU A 549 22.61 27.48 6.24
N GLY A 550 21.35 27.87 6.07
CA GLY A 550 20.77 29.08 6.64
C GLY A 550 21.16 30.39 5.92
N PRO A 551 20.76 31.55 6.47
CA PRO A 551 20.97 32.87 5.84
C PRO A 551 22.43 33.28 5.67
N GLU A 552 23.36 32.63 6.34
CA GLU A 552 24.79 32.93 6.28
C GLU A 552 25.37 32.74 4.86
N ILE A 553 24.73 31.90 4.04
CA ILE A 553 25.15 31.71 2.63
C ILE A 553 24.89 32.94 1.73
N THR A 554 24.13 33.94 2.21
CA THR A 554 23.90 35.21 1.50
C THR A 554 24.98 36.25 1.75
N LEU A 555 25.83 36.02 2.73
CA LEU A 555 26.93 36.94 3.04
C LEU A 555 27.96 36.84 1.91
N ASN A 556 28.20 37.95 1.20
CA ASN A 556 29.28 38.07 0.22
C ASN A 556 30.63 37.88 0.94
N VAL A 557 31.13 36.67 0.94
CA VAL A 557 32.50 36.40 1.33
C VAL A 557 33.38 36.85 0.15
N GLU A 558 34.17 37.88 0.34
CA GLU A 558 35.28 38.16 -0.54
C GLU A 558 35.99 36.85 -0.85
N ARG A 559 36.22 36.57 -2.14
CA ARG A 559 36.76 35.31 -2.68
C ARG A 559 38.01 34.83 -1.89
N THR A 560 37.78 34.16 -0.79
CA THR A 560 38.78 33.33 -0.12
C THR A 560 38.48 31.87 -0.46
N ARG A 561 39.36 31.29 -1.23
CA ARG A 561 39.30 29.96 -1.86
C ARG A 561 39.23 28.76 -0.88
N THR A 562 38.91 28.95 0.38
CA THR A 562 38.87 27.85 1.38
C THR A 562 37.92 28.17 2.53
N THR A 563 36.66 27.89 2.35
CA THR A 563 35.79 27.61 3.52
C THR A 563 35.18 26.23 3.31
N HIS A 564 35.67 25.23 4.04
CA HIS A 564 35.12 23.89 4.01
C HIS A 564 33.71 23.91 4.61
N LEU A 565 32.74 23.23 3.98
CA LEU A 565 31.42 22.95 4.53
C LEU A 565 31.50 22.41 5.99
N ALA A 566 32.59 21.68 6.32
CA ALA A 566 32.89 21.24 7.67
C ALA A 566 32.90 22.38 8.70
N ASP A 567 33.39 23.57 8.35
CA ASP A 567 33.46 24.71 9.27
C ASP A 567 32.06 25.32 9.52
N ILE A 568 31.20 25.25 8.50
CA ILE A 568 29.80 25.70 8.60
C ILE A 568 29.00 24.72 9.48
N TYR A 569 29.19 23.42 9.30
CA TYR A 569 28.55 22.39 10.14
C TYR A 569 29.02 22.42 11.59
N GLU A 570 30.29 22.75 11.85
CA GLU A 570 30.80 22.91 13.21
C GLU A 570 30.16 24.10 13.92
N ASN A 571 29.88 25.19 13.20
CA ASN A 571 29.16 26.35 13.73
C ASN A 571 27.66 26.09 13.97
N ILE A 572 27.00 25.34 13.06
CA ILE A 572 25.58 24.91 13.23
C ILE A 572 25.44 23.98 14.45
N SER A 573 26.42 23.11 14.71
CA SER A 573 26.40 22.22 15.87
C SER A 573 26.46 22.96 17.20
N LYS A 574 26.97 24.18 17.20
CA LYS A 574 27.09 25.09 18.36
C LYS A 574 25.87 25.99 18.55
N THR A 575 24.90 26.00 17.63
CA THR A 575 23.68 26.81 17.73
C THR A 575 22.73 26.27 18.80
N PRO A 576 22.10 27.10 19.64
CA PRO A 576 21.26 26.64 20.74
C PRO A 576 20.10 25.74 20.31
N ARG A 577 19.79 24.73 21.10
CA ARG A 577 18.75 23.69 20.88
C ARG A 577 17.36 24.21 20.46
N LEU A 578 17.05 25.49 20.66
CA LEU A 578 15.75 26.09 20.28
C LEU A 578 15.47 26.07 18.77
N ILE A 579 16.50 26.10 17.93
CA ILE A 579 16.32 26.03 16.47
C ILE A 579 16.14 24.58 15.99
N ARG A 580 16.71 23.59 16.71
CA ARG A 580 16.54 22.15 16.40
C ARG A 580 15.13 21.61 16.63
N SER A 581 14.32 22.26 17.46
CA SER A 581 12.93 21.83 17.71
C SER A 581 11.91 22.47 16.76
N MET A 582 12.35 23.41 15.91
CA MET A 582 11.53 24.05 14.87
C MET A 582 11.84 23.56 13.44
N ILE A 583 12.86 22.75 13.29
CA ILE A 583 13.19 21.96 12.09
C ILE A 583 12.72 20.51 12.35
#